data_bddd1e9799e69d6d4ab8e2c11498e175
#
_entry.id   bddd1e9799e69d6d4ab8e2c11498e175
#
_cell.length_a   1.000
_cell.length_b   1.000
_cell.length_c   1.000
_cell.angle_alpha   90.00
_cell.angle_beta   90.00
_cell.angle_gamma   90.00
#
_symmetry.space_group_name_H-M   'P 1'
#
loop_
_entity.id
_entity.type
_entity.pdbx_description
1 polymer ?
#
loop_
_entity_poly.entity_id
_entity_poly.type
_entity_poly.pdbx_seq_one_letter_code
_entity_poly.pdbx_strand_id
1 'polypeptide(L)'
;MRLSLCALAGALVLSTLTACDPPGQPKAEELPAAQVTDFKVLYTENCSGCHGDNGQKGPGRILNDAVYLAVIPRETLKNVLIYGRAGTAMPAWAISEGGPLTPQQIDALVNGIEAWKKPVTTPPGAALPSYAETTPGDPVNGKRLFVRGCYACHGQGALIGPVTDPSYLSLVSNQNIRTSIIVGRLDLGMPNYRVLNAGHPLNDQDISDLVAYMVSLRPAEAAMENANTK
;
A
#
# COMPACT_ATOMS: atom_id res chain seq x y z
N MET A 1 -75.30 -34.43 10.98
CA MET A 1 -74.64 -35.55 11.67
C MET A 1 -73.18 -35.17 11.90
N ARG A 2 -72.65 -35.37 13.03
CA ARG A 2 -71.60 -34.73 13.83
C ARG A 2 -70.24 -34.46 13.12
N LEU A 3 -69.80 -33.17 13.13
CA LEU A 3 -68.44 -32.68 12.93
C LEU A 3 -67.54 -33.15 14.11
N SER A 4 -66.34 -33.63 13.80
CA SER A 4 -65.26 -33.73 14.75
C SER A 4 -64.13 -32.87 14.30
N LEU A 5 -63.91 -31.75 15.02
CA LEU A 5 -62.76 -30.91 14.92
C LEU A 5 -61.56 -31.62 15.59
N CYS A 6 -60.51 -31.93 14.85
CA CYS A 6 -59.20 -32.21 15.43
C CYS A 6 -58.36 -30.94 15.43
N ALA A 7 -58.14 -30.40 16.61
CA ALA A 7 -57.22 -29.28 16.83
C ALA A 7 -55.77 -29.81 16.81
N LEU A 8 -54.99 -29.40 15.82
CA LEU A 8 -53.52 -29.58 15.79
C LEU A 8 -52.90 -28.40 16.54
N ALA A 9 -52.45 -28.65 17.77
CA ALA A 9 -51.60 -27.74 18.48
C ALA A 9 -50.17 -27.81 17.95
N GLY A 10 -49.82 -26.85 17.12
CA GLY A 10 -48.41 -26.68 16.67
C GLY A 10 -47.58 -26.05 17.79
N ALA A 11 -46.68 -26.84 18.36
CA ALA A 11 -45.68 -26.34 19.28
C ALA A 11 -44.62 -25.55 18.51
N LEU A 12 -44.66 -24.22 18.58
CA LEU A 12 -43.60 -23.35 18.08
C LEU A 12 -42.43 -23.40 19.06
N VAL A 13 -41.41 -24.19 18.72
CA VAL A 13 -40.16 -24.22 19.49
C VAL A 13 -39.39 -22.95 19.11
N LEU A 14 -39.47 -21.91 19.94
CA LEU A 14 -38.60 -20.76 19.88
C LEU A 14 -37.19 -21.18 20.29
N SER A 15 -36.33 -21.48 19.33
CA SER A 15 -34.91 -21.65 19.56
C SER A 15 -34.31 -20.29 19.90
N THR A 16 -34.26 -19.90 21.14
CA THR A 16 -33.45 -18.79 21.63
C THR A 16 -32.00 -19.16 21.49
N LEU A 17 -31.34 -18.65 20.47
CA LEU A 17 -29.89 -18.65 20.35
C LEU A 17 -29.36 -17.78 21.50
N THR A 18 -29.12 -18.33 22.65
CA THR A 18 -28.34 -17.69 23.70
C THR A 18 -26.89 -17.73 23.28
N ALA A 19 -26.43 -16.62 22.66
CA ALA A 19 -25.02 -16.34 22.37
C ALA A 19 -24.28 -15.91 23.67
N CYS A 20 -24.57 -16.55 24.81
CA CYS A 20 -23.86 -16.36 26.05
C CYS A 20 -23.09 -17.63 26.34
N ASP A 21 -21.81 -17.54 26.59
CA ASP A 21 -21.01 -18.67 27.09
C ASP A 21 -21.67 -19.22 28.32
N PRO A 22 -21.79 -20.57 28.46
CA PRO A 22 -22.38 -21.17 29.61
C PRO A 22 -21.58 -20.79 30.87
N PRO A 23 -22.26 -20.49 32.00
CA PRO A 23 -21.59 -20.15 33.26
C PRO A 23 -20.63 -21.28 33.67
N GLY A 24 -19.36 -20.93 33.88
CA GLY A 24 -18.34 -21.88 34.37
C GLY A 24 -17.36 -22.39 33.31
N GLN A 25 -17.46 -21.98 32.03
CA GLN A 25 -16.35 -22.18 31.11
C GLN A 25 -15.31 -21.08 31.38
N PRO A 26 -14.02 -21.42 31.58
CA PRO A 26 -12.98 -20.41 31.65
C PRO A 26 -12.93 -19.71 30.27
N LYS A 27 -13.17 -18.41 30.24
CA LYS A 27 -12.86 -17.61 29.04
C LYS A 27 -11.38 -17.81 28.78
N ALA A 28 -11.05 -18.14 27.53
CA ALA A 28 -9.66 -18.08 27.11
C ALA A 28 -9.13 -16.68 27.50
N GLU A 29 -8.05 -16.67 28.29
CA GLU A 29 -7.43 -15.42 28.72
C GLU A 29 -6.97 -14.66 27.48
N GLU A 30 -7.70 -13.60 27.15
CA GLU A 30 -7.33 -12.76 26.03
C GLU A 30 -6.01 -12.06 26.36
N LEU A 31 -5.01 -12.23 25.52
CA LEU A 31 -3.73 -11.55 25.69
C LEU A 31 -3.98 -10.03 25.68
N PRO A 32 -3.34 -9.27 26.60
CA PRO A 32 -3.35 -7.82 26.51
C PRO A 32 -2.95 -7.34 25.09
N ALA A 33 -3.64 -6.36 24.55
CA ALA A 33 -3.44 -5.89 23.19
C ALA A 33 -1.97 -5.63 22.85
N ALA A 34 -1.20 -5.09 23.81
CA ALA A 34 0.24 -4.83 23.64
C ALA A 34 1.09 -6.12 23.52
N GLN A 35 0.59 -7.28 23.88
CA GLN A 35 1.28 -8.58 23.81
C GLN A 35 0.91 -9.40 22.58
N VAL A 36 -0.11 -8.96 21.82
CA VAL A 36 -0.50 -9.63 20.57
C VAL A 36 0.58 -9.36 19.52
N THR A 37 1.28 -10.42 19.10
CA THR A 37 2.32 -10.33 18.03
C THR A 37 1.99 -11.22 16.83
N ASP A 38 0.79 -11.80 16.78
CA ASP A 38 0.33 -12.51 15.59
C ASP A 38 0.19 -11.56 14.40
N PHE A 39 0.92 -11.83 13.34
CA PHE A 39 0.94 -10.99 12.15
C PHE A 39 -0.43 -10.80 11.52
N LYS A 40 -1.22 -11.89 11.44
CA LYS A 40 -2.52 -11.83 10.78
C LYS A 40 -3.49 -10.95 11.57
N VAL A 41 -3.49 -11.06 12.88
CA VAL A 41 -4.31 -10.23 13.77
C VAL A 41 -3.89 -8.76 13.60
N LEU A 42 -2.62 -8.46 13.84
CA LEU A 42 -2.09 -7.09 13.72
C LEU A 42 -2.35 -6.45 12.37
N TYR A 43 -2.12 -7.22 11.29
CA TYR A 43 -2.33 -6.73 9.93
C TYR A 43 -3.81 -6.47 9.64
N THR A 44 -4.68 -7.39 10.03
CA THR A 44 -6.12 -7.26 9.79
C THR A 44 -6.69 -6.05 10.50
N GLU A 45 -6.31 -5.83 11.74
CA GLU A 45 -6.84 -4.74 12.56
C GLU A 45 -6.31 -3.37 12.18
N ASN A 46 -5.06 -3.28 11.74
CA ASN A 46 -4.38 -1.99 11.56
C ASN A 46 -4.08 -1.62 10.10
N CYS A 47 -3.96 -2.58 9.19
CA CYS A 47 -3.42 -2.36 7.86
C CYS A 47 -4.39 -2.70 6.72
N SER A 48 -5.22 -3.74 6.90
CA SER A 48 -6.04 -4.31 5.82
C SER A 48 -7.05 -3.33 5.23
N GLY A 49 -7.58 -2.41 6.03
CA GLY A 49 -8.54 -1.40 5.59
C GLY A 49 -8.01 -0.51 4.44
N CYS A 50 -6.70 -0.22 4.47
CA CYS A 50 -6.05 0.57 3.42
C CYS A 50 -5.28 -0.28 2.42
N HIS A 51 -4.67 -1.40 2.84
CA HIS A 51 -3.79 -2.21 2.00
C HIS A 51 -4.44 -3.49 1.47
N GLY A 52 -5.69 -3.78 1.87
CA GLY A 52 -6.42 -5.00 1.54
C GLY A 52 -5.97 -6.21 2.37
N ASP A 53 -6.79 -7.26 2.41
CA ASP A 53 -6.65 -8.39 3.35
C ASP A 53 -5.29 -9.13 3.27
N ASN A 54 -4.70 -9.21 2.12
CA ASN A 54 -3.40 -9.85 1.90
C ASN A 54 -2.37 -8.88 1.29
N GLY A 55 -2.46 -7.61 1.62
CA GLY A 55 -1.59 -6.58 1.06
C GLY A 55 -1.91 -6.19 -0.38
N GLN A 56 -3.11 -6.49 -0.87
CA GLN A 56 -3.55 -6.26 -2.24
C GLN A 56 -5.01 -5.79 -2.28
N LYS A 57 -5.39 -5.11 -3.37
CA LYS A 57 -6.76 -4.66 -3.65
C LYS A 57 -7.32 -3.62 -2.68
N GLY A 58 -6.46 -2.95 -1.93
CA GLY A 58 -6.83 -1.79 -1.12
C GLY A 58 -6.56 -0.47 -1.85
N PRO A 59 -7.08 0.67 -1.34
CA PRO A 59 -6.80 1.98 -1.90
C PRO A 59 -5.32 2.40 -1.75
N GLY A 60 -4.65 1.89 -0.73
CA GLY A 60 -3.23 2.13 -0.48
C GLY A 60 -2.30 1.37 -1.43
N ARG A 61 -1.00 1.53 -1.23
CA ARG A 61 0.01 0.79 -2.00
C ARG A 61 -0.14 -0.72 -1.79
N ILE A 62 0.01 -1.49 -2.86
CA ILE A 62 0.12 -2.94 -2.77
C ILE A 62 1.40 -3.28 -1.98
N LEU A 63 1.24 -3.94 -0.83
CA LEU A 63 2.36 -4.38 0.00
C LEU A 63 2.85 -5.77 -0.43
N ASN A 64 1.94 -6.66 -0.79
CA ASN A 64 2.25 -8.00 -1.30
C ASN A 64 2.51 -7.94 -2.82
N ASP A 65 3.52 -7.20 -3.20
CA ASP A 65 4.02 -7.10 -4.57
C ASP A 65 5.48 -7.53 -4.62
N ALA A 66 5.82 -8.42 -5.56
CA ALA A 66 7.15 -8.99 -5.64
C ALA A 66 8.23 -7.94 -5.95
N VAL A 67 7.93 -6.95 -6.81
CA VAL A 67 8.88 -5.88 -7.16
C VAL A 67 9.04 -4.94 -5.97
N TYR A 68 7.94 -4.52 -5.33
CA TYR A 68 8.00 -3.65 -4.16
C TYR A 68 8.87 -4.26 -3.05
N LEU A 69 8.60 -5.53 -2.68
CA LEU A 69 9.33 -6.21 -1.62
C LEU A 69 10.77 -6.56 -2.00
N ALA A 70 11.08 -6.62 -3.30
CA ALA A 70 12.45 -6.83 -3.75
C ALA A 70 13.29 -5.54 -3.67
N VAL A 71 12.68 -4.37 -3.85
CA VAL A 71 13.42 -3.10 -3.91
C VAL A 71 13.44 -2.35 -2.58
N ILE A 72 12.40 -2.44 -1.76
CA ILE A 72 12.37 -1.70 -0.48
C ILE A 72 13.35 -2.31 0.53
N PRO A 73 14.28 -1.53 1.11
CA PRO A 73 15.10 -2.01 2.21
C PRO A 73 14.24 -2.28 3.46
N ARG A 74 14.57 -3.34 4.21
CA ARG A 74 13.86 -3.70 5.44
C ARG A 74 13.76 -2.54 6.42
N GLU A 75 14.85 -1.81 6.65
CA GLU A 75 14.87 -0.66 7.56
C GLU A 75 13.94 0.45 7.08
N THR A 76 13.88 0.68 5.77
CA THR A 76 12.94 1.66 5.21
C THR A 76 11.49 1.22 5.41
N LEU A 77 11.18 -0.07 5.22
CA LEU A 77 9.84 -0.60 5.51
C LEU A 77 9.49 -0.42 6.99
N LYS A 78 10.42 -0.73 7.90
CA LYS A 78 10.26 -0.52 9.35
C LYS A 78 10.02 0.95 9.69
N ASN A 79 10.84 1.85 9.13
CA ASN A 79 10.70 3.29 9.35
C ASN A 79 9.34 3.83 8.86
N VAL A 80 8.82 3.31 7.74
CA VAL A 80 7.47 3.66 7.26
C VAL A 80 6.39 3.25 8.26
N LEU A 81 6.53 2.12 8.95
CA LEU A 81 5.58 1.75 9.99
C LEU A 81 5.76 2.62 11.25
N ILE A 82 6.99 2.93 11.62
CA ILE A 82 7.25 3.76 12.81
C ILE A 82 6.71 5.18 12.61
N TYR A 83 7.14 5.86 11.55
CA TYR A 83 6.93 7.30 11.35
C TYR A 83 5.78 7.64 10.41
N GLY A 84 5.19 6.66 9.75
CA GLY A 84 4.23 6.90 8.67
C GLY A 84 4.89 7.52 7.43
N ARG A 85 4.08 8.19 6.62
CA ARG A 85 4.54 8.95 5.46
C ARG A 85 3.94 10.35 5.49
N ALA A 86 4.77 11.34 5.72
CA ALA A 86 4.35 12.75 5.72
C ALA A 86 3.59 13.10 4.43
N GLY A 87 2.55 13.91 4.54
CA GLY A 87 1.72 14.33 3.42
C GLY A 87 0.85 13.22 2.81
N THR A 88 0.70 12.07 3.46
CA THR A 88 -0.16 10.96 3.00
C THR A 88 -1.10 10.48 4.09
N ALA A 89 -2.07 9.62 3.74
CA ALA A 89 -2.96 8.96 4.70
C ALA A 89 -2.28 7.83 5.50
N MET A 90 -1.00 7.55 5.32
CA MET A 90 -0.26 6.54 6.09
C MET A 90 0.25 7.14 7.39
N PRO A 91 -0.41 6.90 8.54
CA PRO A 91 -0.02 7.49 9.81
C PRO A 91 1.21 6.81 10.42
N ALA A 92 1.79 7.43 11.45
CA ALA A 92 2.73 6.78 12.34
C ALA A 92 2.02 5.70 13.16
N TRP A 93 2.62 4.53 13.28
CA TRP A 93 2.03 3.42 14.03
C TRP A 93 2.74 3.13 15.36
N ALA A 94 4.00 3.57 15.52
CA ALA A 94 4.74 3.31 16.74
C ALA A 94 4.25 4.17 17.92
N ILE A 95 4.23 3.60 19.12
CA ILE A 95 3.88 4.30 20.37
C ILE A 95 4.78 5.55 20.58
N SER A 96 6.06 5.47 20.19
CA SER A 96 6.98 6.61 20.27
C SER A 96 6.53 7.82 19.45
N GLU A 97 5.75 7.60 18.41
CA GLU A 97 5.26 8.61 17.47
C GLU A 97 3.75 8.88 17.63
N GLY A 98 3.17 8.44 18.76
CA GLY A 98 1.74 8.62 19.06
C GLY A 98 0.82 7.57 18.44
N GLY A 99 1.35 6.53 17.81
CA GLY A 99 0.59 5.40 17.30
C GLY A 99 0.28 4.34 18.37
N PRO A 100 -0.46 3.29 18.03
CA PRO A 100 -0.89 2.28 19.00
C PRO A 100 0.07 1.10 19.18
N LEU A 101 1.08 0.91 18.32
CA LEU A 101 1.85 -0.33 18.24
C LEU A 101 3.18 -0.26 18.98
N THR A 102 3.46 -1.31 19.74
CA THR A 102 4.75 -1.53 20.41
C THR A 102 5.87 -1.83 19.39
N PRO A 103 7.16 -1.66 19.77
CA PRO A 103 8.26 -2.06 18.90
C PRO A 103 8.20 -3.53 18.45
N GLN A 104 7.76 -4.44 19.33
CA GLN A 104 7.61 -5.86 19.03
C GLN A 104 6.52 -6.11 17.98
N GLN A 105 5.42 -5.35 18.03
CA GLN A 105 4.34 -5.43 17.06
C GLN A 105 4.77 -4.85 15.69
N ILE A 106 5.52 -3.76 15.70
CA ILE A 106 6.14 -3.22 14.46
C ILE A 106 7.05 -4.28 13.81
N ASP A 107 7.92 -4.94 14.61
CA ASP A 107 8.79 -5.99 14.09
C ASP A 107 8.00 -7.21 13.57
N ALA A 108 6.93 -7.60 14.25
CA ALA A 108 6.03 -8.67 13.78
C ALA A 108 5.38 -8.32 12.43
N LEU A 109 4.92 -7.08 12.25
CA LEU A 109 4.36 -6.60 10.98
C LEU A 109 5.41 -6.58 9.88
N VAL A 110 6.61 -6.07 10.14
CA VAL A 110 7.72 -6.07 9.16
C VAL A 110 8.03 -7.50 8.72
N ASN A 111 8.20 -8.43 9.67
CA ASN A 111 8.49 -9.83 9.37
C ASN A 111 7.39 -10.48 8.53
N GLY A 112 6.14 -10.25 8.89
CA GLY A 112 5.01 -10.81 8.17
C GLY A 112 4.85 -10.24 6.76
N ILE A 113 5.09 -8.95 6.55
CA ILE A 113 5.08 -8.32 5.22
C ILE A 113 6.23 -8.87 4.38
N GLU A 114 7.43 -8.99 4.95
CA GLU A 114 8.57 -9.57 4.23
C GLU A 114 8.39 -11.06 3.87
N ALA A 115 7.61 -11.81 4.67
CA ALA A 115 7.28 -13.19 4.36
C ALA A 115 6.47 -13.34 3.06
N TRP A 116 5.84 -12.28 2.56
CA TRP A 116 5.22 -12.25 1.24
C TRP A 116 6.20 -12.13 0.08
N LYS A 117 7.48 -11.92 0.35
CA LYS A 117 8.52 -11.74 -0.68
C LYS A 117 8.59 -12.96 -1.61
N LYS A 118 8.61 -12.69 -2.90
CA LYS A 118 8.72 -13.70 -3.95
C LYS A 118 9.87 -13.37 -4.89
N PRO A 119 10.46 -14.36 -5.56
CA PRO A 119 11.43 -14.10 -6.61
C PRO A 119 10.88 -13.17 -7.68
N VAL A 120 11.69 -12.23 -8.12
CA VAL A 120 11.35 -11.32 -9.21
C VAL A 120 12.11 -11.74 -10.46
N THR A 121 11.38 -12.05 -11.52
CA THR A 121 11.98 -12.27 -12.83
C THR A 121 12.18 -10.90 -13.51
N THR A 122 13.42 -10.55 -13.79
CA THR A 122 13.76 -9.37 -14.61
C THR A 122 13.94 -9.80 -16.07
N PRO A 123 13.59 -8.94 -17.04
CA PRO A 123 13.93 -9.18 -18.44
C PRO A 123 15.46 -9.34 -18.62
N PRO A 124 15.93 -10.07 -19.64
CA PRO A 124 17.35 -10.21 -19.91
C PRO A 124 18.04 -8.83 -20.02
N GLY A 125 19.13 -8.65 -19.28
CA GLY A 125 19.90 -7.40 -19.26
C GLY A 125 19.30 -6.27 -18.42
N ALA A 126 18.14 -6.46 -17.81
CA ALA A 126 17.53 -5.47 -16.90
C ALA A 126 17.89 -5.79 -15.45
N ALA A 127 18.32 -4.76 -14.70
CA ALA A 127 18.46 -4.83 -13.25
C ALA A 127 17.18 -4.39 -12.55
N LEU A 128 17.00 -4.80 -11.29
CA LEU A 128 16.00 -4.18 -10.42
C LEU A 128 16.41 -2.73 -10.15
N PRO A 129 15.49 -1.76 -10.33
CA PRO A 129 15.78 -0.38 -9.98
C PRO A 129 16.03 -0.23 -8.47
N SER A 130 16.85 0.74 -8.10
CA SER A 130 17.07 1.10 -6.70
C SER A 130 15.82 1.72 -6.09
N TYR A 131 15.52 1.40 -4.83
CA TYR A 131 14.39 2.02 -4.11
C TYR A 131 14.57 3.54 -4.03
N ALA A 132 15.72 3.97 -3.54
CA ALA A 132 16.08 5.38 -3.48
C ALA A 132 16.68 5.87 -4.80
N GLU A 133 16.60 7.16 -5.03
CA GLU A 133 17.29 7.81 -6.14
C GLU A 133 18.80 7.74 -5.91
N THR A 134 19.53 7.29 -6.93
CA THR A 134 21.00 7.11 -6.87
C THR A 134 21.73 8.16 -7.71
N THR A 135 21.04 8.75 -8.70
CA THR A 135 21.59 9.75 -9.61
C THR A 135 20.56 10.84 -9.87
N PRO A 136 20.95 12.11 -9.97
CA PRO A 136 20.05 13.19 -10.36
C PRO A 136 19.42 12.92 -11.73
N GLY A 137 18.14 13.24 -11.87
CA GLY A 137 17.40 13.06 -13.13
C GLY A 137 17.49 14.28 -14.04
N ASP A 138 17.39 14.04 -15.36
CA ASP A 138 17.23 15.04 -16.40
C ASP A 138 15.74 15.25 -16.72
N PRO A 139 15.12 16.41 -16.39
CA PRO A 139 13.71 16.65 -16.64
C PRO A 139 13.37 16.73 -18.14
N VAL A 140 14.33 17.05 -19.01
CA VAL A 140 14.11 17.11 -20.46
C VAL A 140 13.95 15.69 -21.02
N ASN A 141 14.84 14.76 -20.62
CA ASN A 141 14.70 13.36 -20.97
C ASN A 141 13.45 12.75 -20.32
N GLY A 142 13.18 13.09 -19.06
CA GLY A 142 11.99 12.64 -18.34
C GLY A 142 10.69 13.01 -19.05
N LYS A 143 10.59 14.23 -19.60
CA LYS A 143 9.45 14.64 -20.43
C LYS A 143 9.28 13.74 -21.65
N ARG A 144 10.37 13.40 -22.35
CA ARG A 144 10.30 12.51 -23.52
C ARG A 144 9.81 11.11 -23.14
N LEU A 145 10.33 10.56 -22.05
CA LEU A 145 9.92 9.27 -21.52
C LEU A 145 8.44 9.28 -21.09
N PHE A 146 8.00 10.35 -20.42
CA PHE A 146 6.61 10.53 -20.02
C PHE A 146 5.66 10.54 -21.21
N VAL A 147 5.97 11.32 -22.23
CA VAL A 147 5.14 11.39 -23.45
C VAL A 147 5.04 10.03 -24.13
N ARG A 148 6.13 9.27 -24.17
CA ARG A 148 6.16 7.97 -24.82
C ARG A 148 5.45 6.86 -24.05
N GLY A 149 5.59 6.81 -22.72
CA GLY A 149 5.15 5.67 -21.90
C GLY A 149 3.97 5.94 -20.97
N CYS A 150 3.68 7.20 -20.64
CA CYS A 150 2.74 7.56 -19.57
C CYS A 150 1.58 8.43 -20.04
N TYR A 151 1.80 9.26 -21.07
CA TYR A 151 0.87 10.31 -21.49
C TYR A 151 -0.49 9.76 -21.94
N ALA A 152 -0.53 8.61 -22.60
CA ALA A 152 -1.77 8.01 -23.07
C ALA A 152 -2.80 7.79 -21.93
N CYS A 153 -2.32 7.44 -20.74
CA CYS A 153 -3.15 7.20 -19.57
C CYS A 153 -3.17 8.39 -18.58
N HIS A 154 -2.11 9.19 -18.55
CA HIS A 154 -1.88 10.21 -17.53
C HIS A 154 -1.72 11.64 -18.08
N GLY A 155 -1.92 11.84 -19.37
CA GLY A 155 -1.90 13.16 -19.99
C GLY A 155 -3.15 14.00 -19.65
N GLN A 156 -3.15 15.26 -20.08
CA GLN A 156 -4.33 16.12 -19.93
C GLN A 156 -5.53 15.54 -20.69
N GLY A 157 -6.67 15.49 -20.00
CA GLY A 157 -7.90 14.93 -20.55
C GLY A 157 -7.99 13.41 -20.53
N ALA A 158 -6.99 12.71 -20.01
CA ALA A 158 -7.05 11.26 -19.83
C ALA A 158 -8.00 10.86 -18.71
N LEU A 159 -8.71 9.73 -18.88
CA LEU A 159 -9.72 9.23 -17.93
C LEU A 159 -9.15 8.89 -16.54
N ILE A 160 -7.87 8.52 -16.47
CA ILE A 160 -7.20 8.11 -15.21
C ILE A 160 -6.76 9.35 -14.40
N GLY A 161 -6.84 10.52 -14.98
CA GLY A 161 -6.40 11.78 -14.38
C GLY A 161 -4.92 12.08 -14.59
N PRO A 162 -4.60 13.38 -14.72
CA PRO A 162 -3.26 13.84 -15.01
C PRO A 162 -2.38 13.78 -13.76
N VAL A 163 -1.39 12.89 -13.75
CA VAL A 163 -0.36 12.85 -12.68
C VAL A 163 0.62 14.03 -12.77
N THR A 164 0.49 14.87 -13.77
CA THR A 164 1.23 16.13 -13.96
C THR A 164 0.47 17.34 -13.43
N ASP A 165 -0.71 17.13 -12.81
CA ASP A 165 -1.46 18.22 -12.18
C ASP A 165 -0.68 18.80 -10.99
N PRO A 166 -0.51 20.13 -10.92
CA PRO A 166 0.24 20.78 -9.84
C PRO A 166 -0.31 20.46 -8.44
N SER A 167 -1.64 20.36 -8.28
CA SER A 167 -2.27 20.05 -6.99
C SER A 167 -1.94 18.63 -6.55
N TYR A 168 -1.99 17.66 -7.47
CA TYR A 168 -1.54 16.29 -7.18
C TYR A 168 -0.05 16.26 -6.81
N LEU A 169 0.80 16.94 -7.59
CA LEU A 169 2.24 16.95 -7.38
C LEU A 169 2.65 17.62 -6.08
N SER A 170 1.86 18.57 -5.57
CA SER A 170 2.11 19.19 -4.25
C SER A 170 1.91 18.22 -3.09
N LEU A 171 1.08 17.19 -3.27
CA LEU A 171 0.72 16.22 -2.23
C LEU A 171 1.63 14.97 -2.19
N VAL A 172 2.38 14.69 -3.27
CA VAL A 172 3.16 13.46 -3.37
C VAL A 172 4.66 13.72 -3.26
N SER A 173 5.38 12.89 -2.49
CA SER A 173 6.84 12.97 -2.40
C SER A 173 7.52 12.39 -3.63
N ASN A 174 8.78 12.78 -3.88
CA ASN A 174 9.62 12.21 -4.95
C ASN A 174 9.70 10.69 -4.82
N GLN A 175 9.89 10.19 -3.60
CA GLN A 175 9.96 8.76 -3.32
C GLN A 175 8.64 8.04 -3.66
N ASN A 176 7.49 8.68 -3.43
CA ASN A 176 6.20 8.09 -3.80
C ASN A 176 6.04 8.00 -5.31
N ILE A 177 6.44 9.05 -6.05
CA ILE A 177 6.46 9.04 -7.53
C ILE A 177 7.38 7.93 -8.03
N ARG A 178 8.63 7.89 -7.56
CA ARG A 178 9.63 6.88 -7.91
C ARG A 178 9.10 5.46 -7.68
N THR A 179 8.60 5.19 -6.47
CA THR A 179 8.08 3.87 -6.13
C THR A 179 6.86 3.49 -6.99
N SER A 180 6.01 4.46 -7.34
CA SER A 180 4.85 4.22 -8.20
C SER A 180 5.25 3.85 -9.63
N ILE A 181 6.30 4.44 -10.16
CA ILE A 181 6.86 4.08 -11.48
C ILE A 181 7.47 2.68 -11.43
N ILE A 182 8.25 2.37 -10.39
CA ILE A 182 8.92 1.07 -10.24
C ILE A 182 7.90 -0.07 -10.12
N VAL A 183 6.92 0.07 -9.24
CA VAL A 183 6.00 -1.01 -8.84
C VAL A 183 4.75 -1.05 -9.71
N GLY A 184 4.27 0.11 -10.17
CA GLY A 184 2.97 0.23 -10.81
C GLY A 184 1.79 0.04 -9.85
N ARG A 185 0.63 -0.14 -10.43
CA ARG A 185 -0.63 -0.55 -9.80
C ARG A 185 -1.29 -1.57 -10.72
N LEU A 186 -0.71 -2.77 -10.76
CA LEU A 186 -1.14 -3.85 -11.65
C LEU A 186 -2.61 -4.21 -11.45
N ASP A 187 -3.11 -4.07 -10.23
CA ASP A 187 -4.50 -4.25 -9.85
C ASP A 187 -5.47 -3.22 -10.48
N LEU A 188 -4.95 -2.05 -10.85
CA LEU A 188 -5.68 -0.97 -11.52
C LEU A 188 -5.27 -0.79 -12.99
N GLY A 189 -4.47 -1.69 -13.54
CA GLY A 189 -4.01 -1.65 -14.93
C GLY A 189 -2.81 -0.74 -15.19
N MET A 190 -2.19 -0.14 -14.17
CA MET A 190 -0.94 0.61 -14.32
C MET A 190 0.24 -0.38 -14.32
N PRO A 191 0.98 -0.54 -15.42
CA PRO A 191 2.13 -1.42 -15.49
C PRO A 191 3.29 -0.93 -14.63
N ASN A 192 4.21 -1.82 -14.30
CA ASN A 192 5.44 -1.50 -13.60
C ASN A 192 6.58 -1.12 -14.60
N TYR A 193 7.74 -0.76 -14.07
CA TYR A 193 8.92 -0.30 -14.81
C TYR A 193 9.33 -1.20 -15.98
N ARG A 194 8.96 -2.49 -15.98
CA ARG A 194 9.41 -3.47 -17.00
C ARG A 194 8.84 -3.21 -18.38
N VAL A 195 7.68 -2.56 -18.48
CA VAL A 195 6.94 -2.40 -19.75
C VAL A 195 6.57 -0.96 -20.06
N LEU A 196 6.86 -0.01 -19.17
CA LEU A 196 6.43 1.39 -19.30
C LEU A 196 7.05 2.14 -20.48
N ASN A 197 8.18 1.67 -21.00
CA ASN A 197 8.87 2.32 -22.12
C ASN A 197 8.68 1.52 -23.41
N ALA A 198 7.46 1.51 -23.96
CA ALA A 198 7.12 0.81 -25.20
C ALA A 198 7.58 -0.67 -25.20
N GLY A 199 7.41 -1.37 -24.07
CA GLY A 199 7.82 -2.77 -23.90
C GLY A 199 9.29 -2.95 -23.46
N HIS A 200 10.06 -1.87 -23.31
CA HIS A 200 11.40 -1.93 -22.74
C HIS A 200 11.39 -1.56 -21.26
N PRO A 201 12.18 -2.23 -20.41
CA PRO A 201 12.31 -1.84 -19.01
C PRO A 201 12.92 -0.44 -18.88
N LEU A 202 12.41 0.34 -17.91
CA LEU A 202 13.08 1.56 -17.48
C LEU A 202 14.27 1.18 -16.60
N ASN A 203 15.42 1.79 -16.83
CA ASN A 203 16.56 1.71 -15.94
C ASN A 203 16.47 2.77 -14.82
N ASP A 204 17.41 2.76 -13.89
CA ASP A 204 17.43 3.70 -12.75
C ASP A 204 17.47 5.17 -13.20
N GLN A 205 18.25 5.48 -14.24
CA GLN A 205 18.33 6.85 -14.78
C GLN A 205 17.02 7.28 -15.43
N ASP A 206 16.38 6.41 -16.22
CA ASP A 206 15.06 6.71 -16.81
C ASP A 206 14.02 7.05 -15.74
N ILE A 207 14.05 6.33 -14.62
CA ILE A 207 13.14 6.56 -13.50
C ILE A 207 13.47 7.88 -12.80
N SER A 208 14.74 8.20 -12.58
CA SER A 208 15.18 9.48 -12.00
C SER A 208 14.79 10.65 -12.90
N ASP A 209 14.95 10.49 -14.22
CA ASP A 209 14.55 11.50 -15.21
C ASP A 209 13.04 11.77 -15.19
N LEU A 210 12.22 10.71 -15.14
CA LEU A 210 10.76 10.82 -15.00
C LEU A 210 10.37 11.55 -13.72
N VAL A 211 11.00 11.21 -12.58
CA VAL A 211 10.76 11.89 -11.30
C VAL A 211 11.16 13.37 -11.42
N ALA A 212 12.32 13.68 -11.97
CA ALA A 212 12.80 15.05 -12.17
C ALA A 212 11.84 15.87 -13.03
N TYR A 213 11.31 15.28 -14.12
CA TYR A 213 10.29 15.94 -14.93
C TYR A 213 9.03 16.26 -14.13
N MET A 214 8.47 15.29 -13.41
CA MET A 214 7.26 15.51 -12.63
C MET A 214 7.49 16.55 -11.52
N VAL A 215 8.64 16.48 -10.84
CA VAL A 215 9.03 17.47 -9.81
C VAL A 215 9.17 18.88 -10.40
N SER A 216 9.67 19.02 -11.63
CA SER A 216 9.79 20.32 -12.30
C SER A 216 8.45 21.01 -12.58
N LEU A 217 7.35 20.27 -12.51
CA LEU A 217 5.99 20.79 -12.69
C LEU A 217 5.31 21.21 -11.39
N ARG A 218 5.96 21.03 -10.23
CA ARG A 218 5.42 21.44 -8.93
C ARG A 218 5.33 22.96 -8.84
N PRO A 219 4.32 23.50 -8.12
CA PRO A 219 4.32 24.88 -7.72
C PRO A 219 5.56 25.20 -6.87
N ALA A 220 6.13 26.41 -7.05
CA ALA A 220 7.36 26.82 -6.36
C ALA A 220 7.24 26.76 -4.82
N GLU A 221 6.07 27.05 -4.26
CA GLU A 221 5.78 26.98 -2.82
C GLU A 221 5.87 25.54 -2.29
N ALA A 222 5.32 24.56 -3.01
CA ALA A 222 5.37 23.15 -2.61
C ALA A 222 6.78 22.54 -2.77
N ALA A 223 7.61 23.11 -3.62
CA ALA A 223 8.99 22.63 -3.82
C ALA A 223 9.86 22.93 -2.58
N MET A 224 9.62 24.06 -1.88
CA MET A 224 10.37 24.45 -0.68
C MET A 224 9.99 23.61 0.56
N GLU A 225 8.73 23.26 0.74
CA GLU A 225 8.26 22.44 1.86
C GLU A 225 8.79 21.01 1.81
N ASN A 226 8.82 20.41 0.61
CA ASN A 226 9.36 19.05 0.41
C ASN A 226 10.91 18.97 0.52
N ALA A 227 11.62 20.08 0.42
CA ALA A 227 13.08 20.14 0.62
C ALA A 227 13.44 20.11 2.12
N ASN A 228 12.56 20.57 3.00
CA ASN A 228 12.79 20.65 4.45
C ASN A 228 12.36 19.36 5.21
N THR A 229 11.78 18.37 4.55
CA THR A 229 11.32 17.09 5.14
C THR A 229 12.24 15.91 4.81
N LYS A 230 13.53 16.14 4.65
CA LYS A 230 14.55 15.09 4.50
C LYS A 230 15.09 14.63 5.85
#